data_17723190c446e5cb10c73d6aea490a75
#
_entry.id   17723190c446e5cb10c73d6aea490a75
#
_cell.length_a   1.000
_cell.length_b   1.000
_cell.length_c   1.000
_cell.angle_alpha   90.00
_cell.angle_beta   90.00
_cell.angle_gamma   90.00
#
_symmetry.space_group_name_H-M   'P 1'
#
loop_
_entity.id
_entity.type
_entity.pdbx_description
1 polymer ?
#
loop_
_entity_poly.entity_id
_entity_poly.type
_entity_poly.pdbx_seq_one_letter_code
_entity_poly.pdbx_strand_id
1 'polypeptide(L)'
;MNIHRITYNPKTQSSSLYFIGCNFRCLCCYWKEIYGQVNFKKLKFPSFDEVLTMLKQVSPKSISILSGDPRPNPEFNRLPKALKDTLGCQVRLLTNGYILPELEGVTHVSMSIKAVNDELHKSYTGRSNKACLEHFKTVHDKGIELSASSVYIPGLIEAIEIETIAKFIANIDDNIPLRVIGYMKVKTFDYRVPSKEDVEGVATIARKYLKNVIASRSSGEDYSGVVDLFTNDLRK
;
A
#
# COMPACT_ATOMS: atom_id res chain seq x y z
N MET A 1 -14.38 -12.50 -0.61
CA MET A 1 -13.37 -11.40 -0.71
C MET A 1 -12.16 -11.87 -1.50
N ASN A 2 -11.52 -11.01 -2.29
CA ASN A 2 -10.35 -11.41 -3.09
C ASN A 2 -9.06 -11.44 -2.25
N ILE A 3 -9.09 -12.03 -1.07
CA ILE A 3 -7.93 -12.23 -0.21
C ILE A 3 -7.23 -13.51 -0.65
N HIS A 4 -5.97 -13.39 -1.08
CA HIS A 4 -5.19 -14.54 -1.53
C HIS A 4 -4.24 -15.06 -0.46
N ARG A 5 -3.94 -14.25 0.56
CA ARG A 5 -3.05 -14.63 1.66
C ARG A 5 -3.43 -13.88 2.94
N ILE A 6 -3.35 -14.55 4.07
CA ILE A 6 -3.50 -13.98 5.41
C ILE A 6 -2.28 -14.44 6.21
N THR A 7 -1.56 -13.51 6.80
CA THR A 7 -0.38 -13.82 7.63
C THR A 7 -0.58 -13.32 9.05
N TYR A 8 0.16 -13.93 9.99
CA TYR A 8 0.30 -13.47 11.35
C TYR A 8 1.77 -13.47 11.76
N ASN A 9 2.21 -12.39 12.39
CA ASN A 9 3.53 -12.30 13.00
C ASN A 9 3.38 -12.30 14.54
N PRO A 10 3.76 -13.38 15.23
CA PRO A 10 3.61 -13.48 16.68
C PRO A 10 4.52 -12.51 17.45
N LYS A 11 5.66 -12.11 16.88
CA LYS A 11 6.59 -11.16 17.51
C LYS A 11 5.97 -9.75 17.65
N THR A 12 5.28 -9.30 16.62
CA THR A 12 4.64 -7.97 16.56
C THR A 12 3.15 -8.03 16.88
N GLN A 13 2.59 -9.23 17.01
CA GLN A 13 1.15 -9.48 17.15
C GLN A 13 0.34 -8.78 16.03
N SER A 14 0.83 -8.82 14.81
CA SER A 14 0.20 -8.17 13.65
C SER A 14 -0.19 -9.18 12.59
N SER A 15 -1.32 -8.93 11.93
CA SER A 15 -1.79 -9.71 10.78
C SER A 15 -1.79 -8.85 9.52
N SER A 16 -1.65 -9.51 8.36
CA SER A 16 -1.74 -8.85 7.06
C SER A 16 -2.71 -9.60 6.15
N LEU A 17 -3.64 -8.87 5.56
CA LEU A 17 -4.61 -9.35 4.58
C LEU A 17 -4.17 -8.90 3.18
N TYR A 18 -3.72 -9.83 2.37
CA TYR A 18 -3.23 -9.56 1.02
C TYR A 18 -4.34 -9.76 0.01
N PHE A 19 -4.78 -8.66 -0.61
CA PHE A 19 -5.77 -8.68 -1.67
C PHE A 19 -5.13 -8.90 -3.03
N ILE A 20 -5.84 -9.57 -3.95
CA ILE A 20 -5.42 -9.74 -5.33
C ILE A 20 -6.29 -8.88 -6.25
N GLY A 21 -5.65 -8.32 -7.28
CA GLY A 21 -6.26 -7.36 -8.20
C GLY A 21 -5.89 -5.92 -7.85
N CYS A 22 -5.93 -5.04 -8.85
CA CYS A 22 -5.68 -3.62 -8.67
C CYS A 22 -6.44 -2.79 -9.70
N ASN A 23 -6.92 -1.62 -9.29
CA ASN A 23 -7.59 -0.65 -10.15
C ASN A 23 -6.61 0.15 -11.03
N PHE A 24 -5.28 0.06 -10.76
CA PHE A 24 -4.21 0.63 -11.58
C PHE A 24 -3.55 -0.41 -12.49
N ARG A 25 -2.85 0.11 -13.52
CA ARG A 25 -2.00 -0.67 -14.45
C ARG A 25 -0.56 -0.15 -14.44
N CYS A 26 -0.02 0.13 -13.24
CA CYS A 26 1.31 0.72 -13.12
C CYS A 26 2.35 -0.01 -13.96
N LEU A 27 3.19 0.76 -14.66
CA LEU A 27 4.47 0.28 -15.16
C LEU A 27 5.33 -0.16 -13.98
N CYS A 28 6.20 -1.12 -14.15
CA CYS A 28 7.12 -1.59 -13.10
C CYS A 28 6.42 -2.13 -11.83
N CYS A 29 5.18 -2.57 -11.94
CA CYS A 29 4.49 -3.17 -10.82
C CYS A 29 5.00 -4.60 -10.57
N TYR A 30 5.62 -4.82 -9.42
CA TYR A 30 6.10 -6.14 -8.99
C TYR A 30 4.98 -7.22 -9.02
N TRP A 31 3.78 -6.83 -8.61
CA TRP A 31 2.63 -7.74 -8.59
C TRP A 31 2.17 -8.18 -9.96
N LYS A 32 2.41 -7.40 -11.02
CA LYS A 32 2.05 -7.81 -12.39
C LYS A 32 2.83 -9.04 -12.85
N GLU A 33 4.08 -9.19 -12.45
CA GLU A 33 4.86 -10.37 -12.79
C GLU A 33 4.31 -11.62 -12.11
N ILE A 34 3.82 -11.47 -10.87
CA ILE A 34 3.18 -12.54 -10.12
C ILE A 34 1.81 -12.86 -10.72
N TYR A 35 0.97 -11.85 -10.96
CA TYR A 35 -0.40 -12.04 -11.44
C TYR A 35 -0.48 -12.53 -12.88
N GLY A 36 0.51 -12.23 -13.73
CA GLY A 36 0.56 -12.72 -15.11
C GLY A 36 0.69 -14.25 -15.22
N GLN A 37 1.04 -14.91 -14.11
CA GLN A 37 1.20 -16.36 -14.03
C GLN A 37 0.05 -17.05 -13.27
N VAL A 38 -0.90 -16.28 -12.72
CA VAL A 38 -1.94 -16.79 -11.84
C VAL A 38 -3.15 -17.31 -12.63
N ASN A 39 -3.51 -18.55 -12.38
CA ASN A 39 -4.79 -19.07 -12.86
C ASN A 39 -5.92 -18.70 -11.88
N PHE A 40 -6.56 -17.56 -12.09
CA PHE A 40 -7.62 -17.04 -11.23
C PHE A 40 -8.79 -18.02 -11.02
N LYS A 41 -9.05 -18.96 -11.97
CA LYS A 41 -10.10 -19.96 -11.84
C LYS A 41 -9.80 -21.01 -10.78
N LYS A 42 -8.53 -21.20 -10.42
CA LYS A 42 -8.09 -22.15 -9.39
C LYS A 42 -8.01 -21.53 -7.99
N LEU A 43 -8.08 -20.21 -7.88
CA LEU A 43 -8.00 -19.56 -6.58
C LEU A 43 -9.27 -19.81 -5.76
N LYS A 44 -9.08 -20.14 -4.50
CA LYS A 44 -10.12 -20.17 -3.49
C LYS A 44 -9.98 -18.95 -2.61
N PHE A 45 -11.06 -18.26 -2.38
CA PHE A 45 -11.07 -17.08 -1.52
C PHE A 45 -11.86 -17.35 -0.25
N PRO A 46 -11.34 -16.99 0.92
CA PRO A 46 -12.08 -17.16 2.16
C PRO A 46 -13.32 -16.25 2.16
N SER A 47 -14.38 -16.73 2.73
CA SER A 47 -15.56 -15.91 3.04
C SER A 47 -15.23 -14.88 4.12
N PHE A 48 -16.11 -13.92 4.29
CA PHE A 48 -15.98 -12.90 5.34
C PHE A 48 -15.88 -13.52 6.74
N ASP A 49 -16.72 -14.49 7.04
CA ASP A 49 -16.76 -15.14 8.36
C ASP A 49 -15.53 -16.04 8.60
N GLU A 50 -15.01 -16.70 7.57
CA GLU A 50 -13.77 -17.47 7.67
C GLU A 50 -12.57 -16.56 7.99
N VAL A 51 -12.50 -15.38 7.36
CA VAL A 51 -11.45 -14.39 7.67
C VAL A 51 -11.52 -13.97 9.14
N LEU A 52 -12.70 -13.59 9.63
CA LEU A 52 -12.88 -13.22 11.03
C LEU A 52 -12.54 -14.36 11.99
N THR A 53 -12.92 -15.59 11.64
CA THR A 53 -12.64 -16.78 12.46
C THR A 53 -11.14 -17.04 12.58
N MET A 54 -10.40 -17.01 11.47
CA MET A 54 -8.94 -17.17 11.48
C MET A 54 -8.24 -16.08 12.31
N LEU A 55 -8.68 -14.83 12.17
CA LEU A 55 -8.09 -13.72 12.91
C LEU A 55 -8.41 -13.77 14.42
N LYS A 56 -9.62 -14.23 14.81
CA LYS A 56 -9.97 -14.44 16.22
C LYS A 56 -9.03 -15.43 16.91
N GLN A 57 -8.59 -16.48 16.22
CA GLN A 57 -7.70 -17.49 16.79
C GLN A 57 -6.34 -16.92 17.22
N VAL A 58 -5.85 -15.89 16.53
CA VAL A 58 -4.53 -15.30 16.80
C VAL A 58 -4.63 -13.94 17.51
N SER A 59 -5.83 -13.35 17.60
CA SER A 59 -6.11 -12.10 18.34
C SER A 59 -5.07 -11.00 18.08
N PRO A 60 -4.88 -10.53 16.83
CA PRO A 60 -3.84 -9.57 16.50
C PRO A 60 -4.13 -8.20 17.11
N LYS A 61 -3.08 -7.47 17.51
CA LYS A 61 -3.19 -6.07 17.97
C LYS A 61 -3.36 -5.09 16.81
N SER A 62 -2.87 -5.46 15.63
CA SER A 62 -3.02 -4.65 14.42
C SER A 62 -3.23 -5.53 13.19
N ILE A 63 -4.01 -5.02 12.24
CA ILE A 63 -4.27 -5.68 10.96
C ILE A 63 -3.98 -4.71 9.84
N SER A 64 -3.15 -5.13 8.89
CA SER A 64 -2.88 -4.38 7.66
C SER A 64 -3.68 -4.96 6.49
N ILE A 65 -4.49 -4.15 5.84
CA ILE A 65 -5.19 -4.44 4.59
C ILE A 65 -4.31 -3.89 3.47
N LEU A 66 -3.77 -4.75 2.62
CA LEU A 66 -2.75 -4.35 1.65
C LEU A 66 -2.73 -5.22 0.40
N SER A 67 -1.81 -4.87 -0.52
CA SER A 67 -1.58 -5.58 -1.79
C SER A 67 -2.75 -5.45 -2.76
N GLY A 68 -2.50 -4.97 -3.96
CA GLY A 68 -3.56 -4.60 -4.87
C GLY A 68 -4.51 -3.55 -4.26
N ASP A 69 -5.28 -2.92 -5.10
CA ASP A 69 -6.37 -2.04 -4.63
C ASP A 69 -7.65 -2.61 -5.27
N PRO A 70 -8.33 -3.53 -4.61
CA PRO A 70 -9.48 -4.20 -5.16
C PRO A 70 -10.58 -3.20 -5.48
N ARG A 71 -11.45 -3.56 -6.41
CA ARG A 71 -12.67 -2.80 -6.62
C ARG A 71 -13.51 -2.87 -5.35
N PRO A 72 -14.13 -1.77 -4.94
CA PRO A 72 -15.04 -1.79 -3.80
C PRO A 72 -16.10 -2.85 -3.97
N ASN A 73 -16.32 -3.61 -2.94
CA ASN A 73 -17.47 -4.48 -2.82
C ASN A 73 -18.03 -4.34 -1.38
N PRO A 74 -19.30 -4.70 -1.15
CA PRO A 74 -19.91 -4.50 0.18
C PRO A 74 -19.16 -5.20 1.31
N GLU A 75 -18.55 -6.36 1.06
CA GLU A 75 -17.78 -7.08 2.08
C GLU A 75 -16.48 -6.33 2.43
N PHE A 76 -15.79 -5.76 1.41
CA PHE A 76 -14.58 -4.98 1.64
C PHE A 76 -14.89 -3.71 2.44
N ASN A 77 -15.98 -3.01 2.11
CA ASN A 77 -16.37 -1.78 2.81
C ASN A 77 -16.64 -2.02 4.30
N ARG A 78 -17.34 -3.09 4.64
CA ARG A 78 -17.66 -3.40 6.05
C ARG A 78 -16.50 -4.04 6.82
N LEU A 79 -15.46 -4.51 6.15
CA LEU A 79 -14.35 -5.25 6.76
C LEU A 79 -13.62 -4.46 7.84
N PRO A 80 -13.16 -3.20 7.61
CA PRO A 80 -12.43 -2.45 8.63
C PRO A 80 -13.23 -2.29 9.93
N LYS A 81 -14.51 -1.91 9.79
CA LYS A 81 -15.42 -1.78 10.95
C LYS A 81 -15.57 -3.11 11.68
N ALA A 82 -15.84 -4.19 10.97
CA ALA A 82 -16.02 -5.51 11.58
C ALA A 82 -14.75 -5.99 12.31
N LEU A 83 -13.57 -5.75 11.75
CA LEU A 83 -12.29 -6.06 12.40
C LEU A 83 -12.11 -5.26 13.70
N LYS A 84 -12.40 -3.96 13.65
CA LYS A 84 -12.33 -3.08 14.81
C LYS A 84 -13.30 -3.51 15.91
N ASP A 85 -14.57 -3.74 15.57
CA ASP A 85 -15.63 -4.09 16.53
C ASP A 85 -15.42 -5.49 17.13
N THR A 86 -14.94 -6.44 16.30
CA THR A 86 -14.82 -7.85 16.72
C THR A 86 -13.53 -8.13 17.51
N LEU A 87 -12.43 -7.46 17.14
CA LEU A 87 -11.09 -7.77 17.67
C LEU A 87 -10.50 -6.64 18.51
N GLY A 88 -11.10 -5.44 18.50
CA GLY A 88 -10.57 -4.26 19.21
C GLY A 88 -9.22 -3.77 18.70
N CYS A 89 -8.76 -4.28 17.54
CA CYS A 89 -7.42 -4.05 17.01
C CYS A 89 -7.31 -2.74 16.23
N GLN A 90 -6.07 -2.31 15.95
CA GLN A 90 -5.80 -1.26 14.98
C GLN A 90 -6.00 -1.81 13.57
N VAL A 91 -6.67 -1.06 12.71
CA VAL A 91 -6.86 -1.42 11.29
C VAL A 91 -6.14 -0.41 10.41
N ARG A 92 -5.15 -0.88 9.66
CA ARG A 92 -4.31 -0.08 8.77
C ARG A 92 -4.67 -0.40 7.32
N LEU A 93 -5.00 0.63 6.55
CA LEU A 93 -5.28 0.51 5.11
C LEU A 93 -4.08 1.01 4.30
N LEU A 94 -3.49 0.14 3.49
CA LEU A 94 -2.47 0.50 2.50
C LEU A 94 -3.14 0.56 1.12
N THR A 95 -3.17 1.74 0.51
CA THR A 95 -3.93 1.98 -0.73
C THR A 95 -3.19 2.89 -1.70
N ASN A 96 -3.56 2.85 -2.98
CA ASN A 96 -3.15 3.85 -3.96
C ASN A 96 -4.07 5.10 -3.98
N GLY A 97 -5.13 5.08 -3.19
CA GLY A 97 -6.05 6.20 -3.01
C GLY A 97 -6.97 6.49 -4.19
N TYR A 98 -6.98 5.69 -5.25
CA TYR A 98 -7.86 5.95 -6.41
C TYR A 98 -9.34 5.72 -6.08
N ILE A 99 -9.62 4.73 -5.27
CA ILE A 99 -10.94 4.45 -4.71
C ILE A 99 -10.75 4.22 -3.21
N LEU A 100 -11.45 5.01 -2.37
CA LEU A 100 -11.48 4.76 -0.94
C LEU A 100 -12.67 3.86 -0.59
N PRO A 101 -12.47 2.84 0.26
CA PRO A 101 -13.57 2.16 0.92
C PRO A 101 -14.20 3.06 1.99
N GLU A 102 -15.23 2.58 2.65
CA GLU A 102 -15.71 3.19 3.88
C GLU A 102 -14.58 3.16 4.93
N LEU A 103 -14.31 4.31 5.54
CA LEU A 103 -13.19 4.48 6.47
C LEU A 103 -13.58 4.19 7.92
N GLU A 104 -14.84 3.83 8.20
CA GLU A 104 -15.27 3.46 9.54
C GLU A 104 -14.48 2.25 10.04
N GLY A 105 -13.90 2.36 11.22
CA GLY A 105 -13.01 1.34 11.80
C GLY A 105 -11.54 1.43 11.35
N VAL A 106 -11.22 2.17 10.30
CA VAL A 106 -9.83 2.41 9.89
C VAL A 106 -9.16 3.35 10.89
N THR A 107 -8.00 2.96 11.41
CA THR A 107 -7.22 3.76 12.37
C THR A 107 -6.04 4.48 11.71
N HIS A 108 -5.52 3.92 10.62
CA HIS A 108 -4.39 4.48 9.88
C HIS A 108 -4.53 4.20 8.39
N VAL A 109 -4.25 5.19 7.56
CA VAL A 109 -4.12 5.04 6.10
C VAL A 109 -2.68 5.31 5.68
N SER A 110 -2.08 4.37 4.95
CA SER A 110 -0.83 4.59 4.24
C SER A 110 -1.10 4.67 2.74
N MET A 111 -1.01 5.88 2.17
CA MET A 111 -1.35 6.11 0.78
C MET A 111 -0.12 6.20 -0.12
N SER A 112 -0.12 5.42 -1.20
CA SER A 112 0.95 5.44 -2.20
C SER A 112 0.69 6.51 -3.26
N ILE A 113 1.32 7.68 -3.16
CA ILE A 113 1.28 8.72 -4.18
C ILE A 113 2.24 8.33 -5.32
N LYS A 114 1.68 8.12 -6.52
CA LYS A 114 2.46 7.65 -7.67
C LYS A 114 3.11 8.79 -8.44
N ALA A 115 2.41 9.90 -8.60
CA ALA A 115 2.88 11.20 -9.07
C ALA A 115 1.83 12.28 -8.79
N VAL A 116 2.27 13.53 -8.64
CA VAL A 116 1.41 14.72 -8.56
C VAL A 116 1.19 15.30 -9.96
N ASN A 117 2.18 15.19 -10.84
CA ASN A 117 1.98 15.51 -12.25
C ASN A 117 1.00 14.51 -12.88
N ASP A 118 -0.16 14.98 -13.36
CA ASP A 118 -1.25 14.12 -13.84
C ASP A 118 -0.89 13.35 -15.13
N GLU A 119 -0.14 13.98 -16.03
CA GLU A 119 0.28 13.30 -17.27
C GLU A 119 1.30 12.19 -16.97
N LEU A 120 2.25 12.44 -16.07
CA LEU A 120 3.16 11.42 -15.58
C LEU A 120 2.40 10.31 -14.84
N HIS A 121 1.42 10.68 -14.02
CA HIS A 121 0.59 9.72 -13.30
C HIS A 121 -0.20 8.82 -14.26
N LYS A 122 -0.82 9.41 -15.31
CA LYS A 122 -1.54 8.65 -16.35
C LYS A 122 -0.61 7.71 -17.11
N SER A 123 0.56 8.18 -17.52
CA SER A 123 1.53 7.34 -18.23
C SER A 123 2.03 6.19 -17.36
N TYR A 124 2.24 6.44 -16.06
CA TYR A 124 2.72 5.45 -15.11
C TYR A 124 1.65 4.44 -14.69
N THR A 125 0.41 4.90 -14.41
CA THR A 125 -0.64 4.08 -13.76
C THR A 125 -1.80 3.70 -14.66
N GLY A 126 -1.97 4.40 -15.80
CA GLY A 126 -3.13 4.31 -16.69
C GLY A 126 -4.36 5.08 -16.18
N ARG A 127 -4.23 5.94 -15.18
CA ARG A 127 -5.33 6.70 -14.56
C ARG A 127 -4.87 8.11 -14.19
N SER A 128 -5.84 9.05 -14.10
CA SER A 128 -5.59 10.39 -13.53
C SER A 128 -5.37 10.29 -12.00
N ASN A 129 -4.55 11.20 -11.47
CA ASN A 129 -4.28 11.30 -10.03
C ASN A 129 -5.32 12.10 -9.26
N LYS A 130 -6.26 12.78 -9.91
CA LYS A 130 -7.19 13.72 -9.26
C LYS A 130 -7.89 13.12 -8.05
N ALA A 131 -8.52 11.96 -8.22
CA ALA A 131 -9.17 11.27 -7.12
C ALA A 131 -8.20 10.90 -5.98
N CYS A 132 -6.98 10.45 -6.31
CA CYS A 132 -5.98 10.09 -5.31
C CYS A 132 -5.58 11.28 -4.43
N LEU A 133 -5.35 12.45 -5.04
CA LEU A 133 -4.95 13.67 -4.32
C LEU A 133 -6.10 14.25 -3.51
N GLU A 134 -7.34 14.17 -4.01
CA GLU A 134 -8.54 14.55 -3.24
C GLU A 134 -8.77 13.62 -2.05
N HIS A 135 -8.66 12.31 -2.27
CA HIS A 135 -8.82 11.33 -1.21
C HIS A 135 -7.73 11.43 -0.14
N PHE A 136 -6.50 11.81 -0.52
CA PHE A 136 -5.44 12.06 0.45
C PHE A 136 -5.82 13.19 1.42
N LYS A 137 -6.34 14.32 0.90
CA LYS A 137 -6.88 15.40 1.72
C LYS A 137 -8.08 14.95 2.56
N THR A 138 -9.01 14.22 1.95
CA THR A 138 -10.21 13.72 2.65
C THR A 138 -9.86 12.85 3.86
N VAL A 139 -8.84 11.98 3.75
CA VAL A 139 -8.38 11.17 4.88
C VAL A 139 -7.80 12.03 5.99
N HIS A 140 -6.97 13.01 5.64
CA HIS A 140 -6.40 13.97 6.59
C HIS A 140 -7.51 14.75 7.31
N ASP A 141 -8.46 15.33 6.55
CA ASP A 141 -9.56 16.15 7.09
C ASP A 141 -10.51 15.37 8.02
N LYS A 142 -10.56 14.04 7.86
CA LYS A 142 -11.30 13.16 8.77
C LYS A 142 -10.54 12.85 10.08
N GLY A 143 -9.32 13.37 10.24
CA GLY A 143 -8.50 13.12 11.44
C GLY A 143 -8.00 11.67 11.55
N ILE A 144 -8.00 10.90 10.46
CA ILE A 144 -7.43 9.55 10.45
C ILE A 144 -5.90 9.66 10.33
N GLU A 145 -5.17 8.86 11.11
CA GLU A 145 -3.72 8.85 11.02
C GLU A 145 -3.27 8.54 9.58
N LEU A 146 -2.51 9.44 8.97
CA LEU A 146 -2.16 9.38 7.55
C LEU A 146 -0.65 9.35 7.37
N SER A 147 -0.18 8.49 6.48
CA SER A 147 1.19 8.49 5.97
C SER A 147 1.21 8.35 4.45
N ALA A 148 2.27 8.83 3.83
CA ALA A 148 2.49 8.71 2.39
C ALA A 148 3.65 7.78 2.07
N SER A 149 3.61 7.17 0.90
CA SER A 149 4.76 6.52 0.30
C SER A 149 4.87 6.85 -1.19
N SER A 150 6.07 6.90 -1.73
CA SER A 150 6.30 6.99 -3.16
C SER A 150 7.53 6.19 -3.57
N VAL A 151 7.51 5.65 -4.79
CA VAL A 151 8.62 4.86 -5.32
C VAL A 151 9.46 5.75 -6.25
N TYR A 152 10.72 5.93 -5.89
CA TYR A 152 11.72 6.57 -6.74
C TYR A 152 12.19 5.57 -7.80
N ILE A 153 12.00 5.91 -9.08
CA ILE A 153 12.34 5.08 -10.24
C ILE A 153 13.17 5.94 -11.19
N PRO A 154 14.52 5.86 -11.16
CA PRO A 154 15.36 6.59 -12.09
C PRO A 154 14.95 6.34 -13.55
N GLY A 155 14.71 7.40 -14.29
CA GLY A 155 14.19 7.36 -15.67
C GLY A 155 12.65 7.40 -15.79
N LEU A 156 11.91 7.36 -14.68
CA LEU A 156 10.44 7.46 -14.72
C LEU A 156 9.87 8.38 -13.64
N ILE A 157 10.11 8.07 -12.37
CA ILE A 157 9.71 8.90 -11.23
C ILE A 157 10.98 9.47 -10.62
N GLU A 158 11.37 10.62 -11.12
CA GLU A 158 12.62 11.30 -10.81
C GLU A 158 12.57 12.08 -9.49
N ALA A 159 13.71 12.53 -9.02
CA ALA A 159 13.85 13.31 -7.79
C ALA A 159 12.94 14.56 -7.77
N ILE A 160 12.76 15.22 -8.91
CA ILE A 160 11.89 16.39 -9.04
C ILE A 160 10.41 16.04 -8.76
N GLU A 161 9.97 14.85 -9.14
CA GLU A 161 8.60 14.41 -8.85
C GLU A 161 8.44 14.07 -7.36
N ILE A 162 9.45 13.45 -6.74
CA ILE A 162 9.43 13.20 -5.28
C ILE A 162 9.45 14.53 -4.51
N GLU A 163 10.16 15.55 -4.98
CA GLU A 163 10.11 16.91 -4.44
C GLU A 163 8.69 17.51 -4.56
N THR A 164 8.05 17.33 -5.73
CA THR A 164 6.69 17.81 -5.97
C THR A 164 5.67 17.11 -5.06
N ILE A 165 5.84 15.81 -4.84
CA ILE A 165 5.04 15.04 -3.86
C ILE A 165 5.25 15.58 -2.45
N ALA A 166 6.50 15.84 -2.04
CA ALA A 166 6.78 16.39 -0.72
C ALA A 166 6.15 17.77 -0.51
N LYS A 167 6.21 18.66 -1.52
CA LYS A 167 5.53 19.96 -1.51
C LYS A 167 4.01 19.82 -1.40
N PHE A 168 3.42 18.89 -2.16
CA PHE A 168 1.97 18.62 -2.08
C PHE A 168 1.55 18.19 -0.67
N ILE A 169 2.30 17.29 -0.05
CA ILE A 169 2.02 16.81 1.31
C ILE A 169 2.20 17.96 2.32
N ALA A 170 3.29 18.70 2.25
CA ALA A 170 3.59 19.82 3.15
C ALA A 170 2.53 20.94 3.10
N ASN A 171 1.91 21.17 1.94
CA ASN A 171 0.80 22.12 1.81
C ASN A 171 -0.48 21.66 2.55
N ILE A 172 -0.55 20.41 2.97
CA ILE A 172 -1.66 19.88 3.78
C ILE A 172 -1.22 19.86 5.25
N ASP A 173 -0.15 19.12 5.56
CA ASP A 173 0.48 19.08 6.89
C ASP A 173 1.93 18.54 6.75
N ASP A 174 2.93 19.33 7.17
CA ASP A 174 4.35 18.97 7.10
C ASP A 174 4.76 17.86 8.09
N ASN A 175 3.87 17.47 9.01
CA ASN A 175 4.07 16.37 9.94
C ASN A 175 3.71 15.01 9.33
N ILE A 176 2.95 14.95 8.21
CA ILE A 176 2.59 13.69 7.55
C ILE A 176 3.87 12.96 7.12
N PRO A 177 4.10 11.72 7.57
CA PRO A 177 5.30 10.97 7.20
C PRO A 177 5.29 10.61 5.71
N LEU A 178 6.44 10.78 5.05
CA LEU A 178 6.70 10.29 3.69
C LEU A 178 7.77 9.21 3.70
N ARG A 179 7.46 8.05 3.14
CA ARG A 179 8.45 7.00 2.83
C ARG A 179 8.83 7.06 1.35
N VAL A 180 10.08 7.40 1.07
CA VAL A 180 10.69 7.28 -0.26
C VAL A 180 11.25 5.87 -0.42
N ILE A 181 10.71 5.10 -1.38
CA ILE A 181 11.05 3.69 -1.59
C ILE A 181 11.87 3.58 -2.88
N GLY A 182 13.03 2.95 -2.82
CA GLY A 182 13.80 2.65 -4.02
C GLY A 182 13.11 1.58 -4.88
N TYR A 183 13.10 1.80 -6.21
CA TYR A 183 12.58 0.83 -7.17
C TYR A 183 13.28 -0.52 -7.07
N MET A 184 12.50 -1.59 -7.15
CA MET A 184 12.99 -2.97 -7.34
C MET A 184 12.84 -3.38 -8.80
N LYS A 185 13.88 -4.05 -9.34
CA LYS A 185 13.87 -4.55 -10.71
C LYS A 185 12.68 -5.50 -10.94
N VAL A 186 11.92 -5.23 -11.97
CA VAL A 186 10.95 -6.15 -12.55
C VAL A 186 11.43 -6.57 -13.95
N LYS A 187 11.10 -7.79 -14.37
CA LYS A 187 11.64 -8.36 -15.64
C LYS A 187 11.20 -7.58 -16.88
N THR A 188 9.97 -7.03 -16.82
CA THR A 188 9.32 -6.40 -17.98
C THR A 188 9.88 -5.02 -18.33
N PHE A 189 10.60 -4.35 -17.42
CA PHE A 189 11.09 -2.99 -17.58
C PHE A 189 12.56 -2.86 -17.19
N ASP A 190 13.32 -2.12 -17.99
CA ASP A 190 14.77 -1.96 -17.82
C ASP A 190 15.17 -0.63 -17.18
N TYR A 191 14.42 -0.17 -16.18
CA TYR A 191 14.84 0.97 -15.38
C TYR A 191 15.98 0.60 -14.43
N ARG A 192 16.85 1.55 -14.18
CA ARG A 192 17.96 1.40 -13.22
C ARG A 192 17.43 1.22 -11.81
N VAL A 193 17.95 0.25 -11.10
CA VAL A 193 17.70 0.10 -9.66
C VAL A 193 18.51 1.16 -8.92
N PRO A 194 17.90 2.03 -8.11
CA PRO A 194 18.63 3.04 -7.37
C PRO A 194 19.48 2.40 -6.26
N SER A 195 20.65 2.98 -6.01
CA SER A 195 21.46 2.63 -4.84
C SER A 195 20.82 3.15 -3.54
N LYS A 196 21.37 2.76 -2.39
CA LYS A 196 20.91 3.29 -1.10
C LYS A 196 21.17 4.80 -1.03
N GLU A 197 22.29 5.23 -1.55
CA GLU A 197 22.74 6.63 -1.59
C GLU A 197 21.83 7.46 -2.51
N ASP A 198 21.40 6.91 -3.66
CA ASP A 198 20.42 7.56 -4.55
C ASP A 198 19.10 7.83 -3.80
N VAL A 199 18.56 6.82 -3.12
CA VAL A 199 17.29 6.95 -2.40
C VAL A 199 17.42 7.93 -1.24
N GLU A 200 18.53 7.90 -0.50
CA GLU A 200 18.80 8.83 0.59
C GLU A 200 18.98 10.27 0.09
N GLY A 201 19.65 10.46 -1.05
CA GLY A 201 19.77 11.77 -1.71
C GLY A 201 18.40 12.36 -2.05
N VAL A 202 17.50 11.56 -2.62
CA VAL A 202 16.14 11.99 -2.94
C VAL A 202 15.31 12.24 -1.67
N ALA A 203 15.45 11.40 -0.65
CA ALA A 203 14.79 11.63 0.64
C ALA A 203 15.27 12.93 1.32
N THR A 204 16.55 13.28 1.16
CA THR A 204 17.12 14.55 1.65
C THR A 204 16.46 15.77 0.99
N ILE A 205 16.10 15.67 -0.31
CA ILE A 205 15.34 16.74 -0.99
C ILE A 205 13.95 16.88 -0.34
N ALA A 206 13.26 15.78 -0.09
CA ALA A 206 11.93 15.79 0.54
C ALA A 206 11.96 16.35 1.98
N ARG A 207 13.03 16.11 2.74
CA ARG A 207 13.22 16.67 4.11
C ARG A 207 13.31 18.19 4.17
N LYS A 208 13.48 18.87 3.04
CA LYS A 208 13.37 20.34 2.99
C LYS A 208 11.94 20.84 3.23
N TYR A 209 10.95 19.97 3.04
CA TYR A 209 9.52 20.29 3.09
C TYR A 209 8.77 19.54 4.19
N LEU A 210 9.24 18.36 4.58
CA LEU A 210 8.55 17.46 5.51
C LEU A 210 9.46 17.12 6.70
N LYS A 211 8.89 17.08 7.89
CA LYS A 211 9.60 16.76 9.14
C LYS A 211 9.96 15.27 9.25
N ASN A 212 9.13 14.39 8.66
CA ASN A 212 9.22 12.95 8.83
C ASN A 212 9.41 12.26 7.47
N VAL A 213 10.65 12.11 7.01
CA VAL A 213 10.97 11.41 5.74
C VAL A 213 11.89 10.24 5.98
N ILE A 214 11.49 9.06 5.50
CA ILE A 214 12.24 7.81 5.60
C ILE A 214 12.65 7.35 4.21
N ALA A 215 13.95 7.13 4.00
CA ALA A 215 14.48 6.41 2.86
C ALA A 215 14.40 4.90 3.12
N SER A 216 13.84 4.14 2.19
CA SER A 216 13.68 2.69 2.34
C SER A 216 14.05 1.98 1.05
N ARG A 217 14.78 0.88 1.16
CA ARG A 217 14.82 -0.13 0.08
C ARG A 217 13.75 -1.16 0.41
N SER A 218 13.01 -1.59 -0.59
CA SER A 218 11.92 -2.56 -0.44
C SER A 218 12.39 -3.98 -0.01
N SER A 219 13.69 -4.20 0.09
CA SER A 219 14.29 -5.45 0.57
C SER A 219 14.74 -5.28 2.01
N GLY A 220 14.07 -5.87 2.96
CA GLY A 220 14.58 -5.89 4.33
C GLY A 220 13.54 -5.97 5.44
N GLU A 221 12.28 -6.27 5.13
CA GLU A 221 11.38 -6.69 6.19
C GLU A 221 11.78 -8.10 6.65
N ASP A 222 12.02 -8.23 7.94
CA ASP A 222 12.26 -9.54 8.56
C ASP A 222 10.93 -10.31 8.62
N TYR A 223 10.76 -11.23 7.67
CA TYR A 223 9.62 -12.14 7.66
C TYR A 223 9.85 -13.39 8.53
N SER A 224 10.93 -13.43 9.30
CA SER A 224 11.21 -14.57 10.17
C SER A 224 10.12 -14.70 11.24
N GLY A 225 9.55 -15.91 11.33
CA GLY A 225 8.46 -16.21 12.27
C GLY A 225 7.07 -15.78 11.83
N VAL A 226 6.90 -15.24 10.61
CA VAL A 226 5.57 -15.01 10.03
C VAL A 226 4.93 -16.34 9.67
N VAL A 227 3.69 -16.54 10.11
CA VAL A 227 2.88 -17.74 9.85
C VAL A 227 1.78 -17.42 8.84
N ASP A 228 1.57 -18.27 7.87
CA ASP A 228 0.41 -18.21 6.99
C ASP A 228 -0.81 -18.83 7.68
N LEU A 229 -1.85 -18.02 7.90
CA LEU A 229 -3.16 -18.49 8.35
C LEU A 229 -3.98 -18.99 7.15
N PHE A 230 -3.76 -18.39 5.99
CA PHE A 230 -4.34 -18.76 4.71
C PHE A 230 -3.41 -18.37 3.58
N THR A 231 -3.26 -19.22 2.58
CA THR A 231 -2.52 -18.88 1.36
C THR A 231 -3.05 -19.63 0.15
N ASN A 232 -3.15 -18.92 -0.99
CA ASN A 232 -3.26 -19.54 -2.31
C ASN A 232 -1.87 -19.67 -2.91
N ASP A 233 -1.55 -20.82 -3.48
CA ASP A 233 -0.35 -20.96 -4.29
C ASP A 233 -0.57 -20.26 -5.64
N LEU A 234 0.02 -19.07 -5.77
CA LEU A 234 -0.10 -18.24 -6.98
C LEU A 234 0.76 -18.74 -8.15
N ARG A 235 1.57 -19.77 -7.96
CA ARG A 235 2.54 -20.24 -8.96
C ARG A 235 2.15 -21.54 -9.64
N LYS A 236 0.94 -22.08 -9.38
CA LYS A 236 0.45 -23.36 -9.95
C LYS A 236 -0.69 -23.19 -10.96
#